data_ba9c3a6a8532874fc1797cd09a7fa5ea
#
_entry.id   ba9c3a6a8532874fc1797cd09a7fa5ea
#
_cell.length_a   1.000
_cell.length_b   1.000
_cell.length_c   1.000
_cell.angle_alpha   90.00
_cell.angle_beta   90.00
_cell.angle_gamma   90.00
#
_symmetry.space_group_name_H-M   'P 1'
#
loop_
_entity.id
_entity.type
_entity.pdbx_description
1 polymer ?
#
loop_
_entity_poly.entity_id
_entity_poly.type
_entity_poly.pdbx_seq_one_letter_code
_entity_poly.pdbx_strand_id
1 'polypeptide(L)'
;MYKAYLLIFNSMKQKKQFIFLLLGLSLCFSHSVYGESGTNDEKTKTISFRGIYADDPSGREGLYNPERGLRLEIAVDIANKKDVWNPKQFPDITGHLESESAIYASDSISLVQSYFYLTGFAGKSLSEEAFSTMDTYFNKLRELDKKAVLRFAYETAFMGRAETGPTLDDVLRHMEQLKPFLAQNADVIQVVQAGFIGAWGEWHSSYHGLEKSDASKRTILEKILWMTPENRMVQVRVPEYKNLIDKNSQQYNRTSFHDDFIIIKPHKWDGGMHEGSPHFNQIVRESPYLIIDGELPWGTWSMNEDPDNPEAGWIVDGKATARQLFLQHYTSLSAIHNYKEKGTSDKYSMIYWKETPVDEAFLQENRMPVSAGYFQNRDGSPAQRNVFDYIRDHLGYRLELQQLQISGKPAAGKEISLDLSLINRGFSTLFNEHPVYFVLIDEQGKVTEFLTDTNVHDFQPYDPKDSECTPLIHTIKGKFTVPQDLAAGTYKVGLWIPDGSERLKYNSRYAIRCANGDMEWWNSSDNNYGVNILATLEISPR
;
A
#
# COMPACT_ATOMS: atom_id res chain seq x y z
N MET A 1 18.34 51.12 -20.83
CA MET A 1 16.88 51.05 -20.67
C MET A 1 16.52 50.23 -19.45
N TYR A 2 16.90 50.72 -18.30
CA TYR A 2 16.68 50.13 -17.00
C TYR A 2 16.24 51.24 -16.05
N LYS A 3 14.97 51.66 -16.11
CA LYS A 3 14.35 52.62 -15.20
C LYS A 3 12.90 52.89 -15.57
N ALA A 4 12.02 51.92 -15.47
CA ALA A 4 10.57 52.18 -15.65
C ALA A 4 9.67 51.05 -15.10
N TYR A 5 10.07 50.29 -14.05
CA TYR A 5 9.18 49.31 -13.39
C TYR A 5 9.25 49.37 -11.84
N LEU A 6 9.48 50.55 -11.27
CA LEU A 6 9.54 50.70 -9.81
C LEU A 6 8.58 51.78 -9.30
N LEU A 7 7.38 51.93 -9.87
CA LEU A 7 6.44 53.00 -9.44
C LEU A 7 4.96 52.58 -9.48
N ILE A 8 4.59 51.31 -9.27
CA ILE A 8 3.18 50.91 -9.13
C ILE A 8 2.90 50.05 -7.87
N PHE A 9 3.76 50.00 -6.90
CA PHE A 9 3.50 49.25 -5.66
C PHE A 9 3.48 50.09 -4.37
N ASN A 10 3.03 51.33 -4.44
CA ASN A 10 2.89 52.17 -3.25
C ASN A 10 1.62 53.00 -3.21
N SER A 11 0.47 52.37 -3.38
CA SER A 11 -0.81 53.03 -3.13
C SER A 11 -1.94 52.06 -2.93
N MET A 12 -1.97 51.28 -1.85
CA MET A 12 -3.20 50.71 -1.25
C MET A 12 -2.90 50.17 0.16
N LYS A 13 -2.43 51.04 1.04
CA LYS A 13 -2.58 50.85 2.48
C LYS A 13 -3.74 51.75 2.92
N GLN A 14 -4.96 51.23 2.86
CA GLN A 14 -6.03 51.70 3.74
C GLN A 14 -7.09 50.65 3.94
N LYS A 15 -7.17 50.18 5.19
CA LYS A 15 -8.36 49.74 5.94
C LYS A 15 -9.23 48.66 5.35
N LYS A 16 -9.05 47.42 5.80
CA LYS A 16 -10.16 46.55 6.16
C LYS A 16 -9.84 45.91 7.52
N GLN A 17 -10.54 46.34 8.54
CA GLN A 17 -10.68 45.63 9.82
C GLN A 17 -11.39 44.31 9.52
N PHE A 18 -10.70 43.21 9.65
CA PHE A 18 -11.33 41.90 9.73
C PHE A 18 -11.65 41.60 11.18
N ILE A 19 -12.93 41.47 11.44
CA ILE A 19 -13.49 40.95 12.68
C ILE A 19 -13.03 39.49 12.78
N PHE A 20 -12.14 39.20 13.72
CA PHE A 20 -11.87 37.84 14.16
C PHE A 20 -13.03 37.34 14.97
N LEU A 21 -13.86 36.46 14.39
CA LEU A 21 -14.78 35.64 15.15
C LEU A 21 -13.97 34.50 15.78
N LEU A 22 -13.60 34.68 17.03
CA LEU A 22 -13.11 33.60 17.90
C LEU A 22 -14.29 32.65 18.17
N LEU A 23 -14.35 31.54 17.46
CA LEU A 23 -15.08 30.37 17.89
C LEU A 23 -14.22 29.62 18.91
N GLY A 24 -14.41 29.96 20.17
CA GLY A 24 -13.88 29.19 21.28
C GLY A 24 -14.51 27.81 21.27
N LEU A 25 -13.71 26.77 20.96
CA LEU A 25 -14.07 25.39 21.31
C LEU A 25 -13.95 25.26 22.82
N SER A 26 -15.08 25.38 23.49
CA SER A 26 -15.25 25.01 24.88
C SER A 26 -15.19 23.49 25.00
N LEU A 27 -14.15 22.97 25.61
CA LEU A 27 -14.06 21.59 26.10
C LEU A 27 -15.12 21.41 27.21
N CYS A 28 -16.30 20.95 26.84
CA CYS A 28 -17.28 20.47 27.81
C CYS A 28 -17.03 18.99 28.08
N PHE A 29 -16.41 18.69 29.21
CA PHE A 29 -16.60 17.40 29.88
C PHE A 29 -18.07 17.29 30.30
N SER A 30 -18.90 16.61 29.54
CA SER A 30 -20.29 16.34 29.90
C SER A 30 -20.36 15.03 30.69
N HIS A 31 -20.50 15.17 31.99
CA HIS A 31 -21.12 14.12 32.80
C HIS A 31 -22.53 13.88 32.28
N SER A 32 -22.86 12.65 31.99
CA SER A 32 -24.18 12.21 31.57
C SER A 32 -25.18 12.44 32.72
N VAL A 33 -26.05 13.42 32.59
CA VAL A 33 -27.25 13.51 33.41
C VAL A 33 -28.38 12.87 32.59
N TYR A 34 -28.92 11.76 33.10
CA TYR A 34 -30.12 11.12 32.58
C TYR A 34 -31.34 12.02 32.82
N GLY A 35 -31.94 12.52 31.76
CA GLY A 35 -33.25 13.10 31.75
C GLY A 35 -34.20 12.24 30.91
N GLU A 36 -35.10 11.52 31.53
CA GLU A 36 -36.20 10.82 30.85
C GLU A 36 -37.23 11.84 30.32
N SER A 37 -37.45 11.87 29.01
CA SER A 37 -38.69 12.33 28.42
C SER A 37 -39.10 11.34 27.33
N GLY A 38 -40.26 10.70 27.57
CA GLY A 38 -40.77 9.66 26.68
C GLY A 38 -41.31 10.19 25.37
N THR A 39 -40.79 9.68 24.29
CA THR A 39 -41.44 9.39 23.01
C THR A 39 -40.72 8.18 22.44
N ASN A 40 -41.42 7.29 21.74
CA ASN A 40 -40.88 6.04 21.15
C ASN A 40 -39.90 6.33 20.00
N ASP A 41 -38.79 7.01 20.27
CA ASP A 41 -37.67 7.11 19.37
C ASP A 41 -36.72 5.95 19.68
N GLU A 42 -36.48 5.08 18.70
CA GLU A 42 -35.47 4.04 18.77
C GLU A 42 -34.13 4.69 19.15
N LYS A 43 -33.66 4.42 20.37
CA LYS A 43 -32.45 5.07 20.92
C LYS A 43 -31.26 4.69 20.03
N THR A 44 -30.74 5.64 19.25
CA THR A 44 -29.47 5.48 18.51
C THR A 44 -28.32 5.56 19.49
N LYS A 45 -27.49 4.51 19.54
CA LYS A 45 -26.24 4.49 20.30
C LYS A 45 -25.12 4.99 19.40
N THR A 46 -24.39 6.03 19.82
CA THR A 46 -23.24 6.58 19.10
C THR A 46 -21.95 6.29 19.85
N ILE A 47 -20.93 5.82 19.14
CA ILE A 47 -19.58 5.51 19.64
C ILE A 47 -18.57 6.24 18.76
N SER A 48 -17.65 6.99 19.36
CA SER A 48 -16.57 7.67 18.66
C SER A 48 -15.26 6.94 18.88
N PHE A 49 -14.40 6.95 17.84
CA PHE A 49 -13.08 6.33 17.86
C PHE A 49 -12.01 7.41 17.75
N ARG A 50 -10.82 7.14 18.26
CA ARG A 50 -9.65 8.00 18.11
C ARG A 50 -8.57 7.35 17.25
N GLY A 51 -7.75 8.19 16.61
CA GLY A 51 -6.54 7.73 15.93
C GLY A 51 -5.48 7.17 16.89
N ILE A 52 -4.38 6.70 16.33
CA ILE A 52 -3.25 6.14 17.08
C ILE A 52 -2.36 7.27 17.58
N TYR A 53 -2.06 7.29 18.89
CA TYR A 53 -1.07 8.17 19.51
C TYR A 53 0.34 7.60 19.40
N ALA A 54 1.35 8.45 19.63
CA ALA A 54 2.74 8.08 19.48
C ALA A 54 3.21 6.96 20.42
N ASP A 55 2.64 6.88 21.60
CA ASP A 55 2.95 5.88 22.63
C ASP A 55 2.01 4.68 22.64
N ASP A 56 1.02 4.62 21.74
CA ASP A 56 0.28 3.37 21.48
C ASP A 56 1.23 2.32 20.89
N PRO A 57 1.08 1.02 21.19
CA PRO A 57 1.96 -0.03 20.67
C PRO A 57 2.07 -0.01 19.15
N SER A 58 0.95 0.12 18.45
CA SER A 58 0.91 0.24 16.98
C SER A 58 1.48 1.56 16.44
N GLY A 59 1.69 2.57 17.28
CA GLY A 59 2.37 3.81 16.92
C GLY A 59 3.89 3.65 16.81
N ARG A 60 4.46 2.61 17.43
CA ARG A 60 5.91 2.33 17.42
C ARG A 60 6.32 1.33 16.34
N GLU A 61 5.52 0.29 16.14
CA GLU A 61 5.84 -0.84 15.26
C GLU A 61 5.12 -0.79 13.92
N GLY A 62 4.19 0.17 13.76
CA GLY A 62 3.30 0.22 12.62
C GLY A 62 2.18 -0.84 12.69
N LEU A 63 1.25 -0.74 11.75
CA LEU A 63 0.17 -1.71 11.60
C LEU A 63 0.54 -2.73 10.53
N TYR A 64 0.54 -4.00 10.89
CA TYR A 64 0.60 -5.06 9.89
C TYR A 64 -0.74 -5.11 9.15
N ASN A 65 -0.70 -4.84 7.86
CA ASN A 65 -1.83 -4.91 6.95
C ASN A 65 -1.40 -5.46 5.60
N PRO A 66 -2.23 -6.25 4.91
CA PRO A 66 -1.87 -6.81 3.61
C PRO A 66 -1.76 -5.71 2.54
N GLU A 67 -0.97 -5.98 1.51
CA GLU A 67 -0.95 -5.25 0.24
C GLU A 67 -0.55 -3.77 0.33
N ARG A 68 0.20 -3.36 1.35
CA ARG A 68 0.65 -1.98 1.55
C ARG A 68 1.99 -1.87 2.27
N GLY A 69 2.60 -0.70 2.18
CA GLY A 69 3.71 -0.31 3.05
C GLY A 69 5.08 -0.61 2.46
N LEU A 70 6.07 -0.75 3.31
CA LEU A 70 7.40 -1.17 2.88
C LEU A 70 7.38 -2.60 2.35
N ARG A 71 8.29 -2.95 1.43
CA ARG A 71 8.42 -4.30 0.88
C ARG A 71 9.85 -4.83 0.94
N LEU A 72 9.97 -6.14 1.07
CA LEU A 72 11.22 -6.86 0.90
C LEU A 72 11.52 -7.07 -0.60
N GLU A 73 12.73 -7.53 -0.90
CA GLU A 73 13.14 -7.94 -2.24
C GLU A 73 13.89 -9.27 -2.18
N ILE A 74 13.39 -10.25 -2.92
CA ILE A 74 13.98 -11.58 -2.99
C ILE A 74 14.09 -11.99 -4.45
N ALA A 75 15.25 -12.46 -4.86
CA ALA A 75 15.52 -12.91 -6.21
C ALA A 75 15.91 -14.38 -6.22
N VAL A 76 15.16 -15.21 -6.94
CA VAL A 76 15.39 -16.65 -7.01
C VAL A 76 15.62 -17.11 -8.45
N ASP A 77 16.65 -17.93 -8.63
CA ASP A 77 16.92 -18.64 -9.88
C ASP A 77 16.10 -19.93 -9.90
N ILE A 78 15.09 -19.96 -10.75
CA ILE A 78 14.13 -21.06 -10.80
C ILE A 78 14.76 -22.35 -11.32
N ALA A 79 15.68 -22.26 -12.26
CA ALA A 79 16.37 -23.44 -12.81
C ALA A 79 17.34 -24.08 -11.81
N ASN A 80 18.05 -23.25 -11.05
CA ASN A 80 19.06 -23.69 -10.10
C ASN A 80 18.54 -23.79 -8.65
N LYS A 81 17.30 -23.41 -8.38
CA LYS A 81 16.59 -23.48 -7.09
C LYS A 81 17.33 -22.82 -5.93
N LYS A 82 17.89 -21.65 -6.15
CA LYS A 82 18.69 -20.93 -5.17
C LYS A 82 18.46 -19.43 -5.25
N ASP A 83 18.86 -18.71 -4.21
CA ASP A 83 18.93 -17.25 -4.24
C ASP A 83 19.91 -16.76 -5.31
N VAL A 84 19.57 -15.65 -5.98
CA VAL A 84 20.42 -15.05 -7.04
C VAL A 84 21.53 -14.19 -6.44
N TRP A 85 21.21 -13.41 -5.41
CA TRP A 85 22.15 -12.41 -4.87
C TRP A 85 23.10 -13.00 -3.82
N ASN A 86 22.61 -13.95 -3.04
CA ASN A 86 23.35 -14.55 -1.93
C ASN A 86 23.36 -16.10 -1.99
N PRO A 87 23.73 -16.73 -3.14
CA PRO A 87 23.55 -18.18 -3.35
C PRO A 87 24.40 -19.08 -2.44
N LYS A 88 25.43 -18.52 -1.79
CA LYS A 88 26.24 -19.27 -0.80
C LYS A 88 25.60 -19.28 0.58
N GLN A 89 24.90 -18.20 0.95
CA GLN A 89 24.22 -18.07 2.22
C GLN A 89 22.83 -18.73 2.15
N PHE A 90 22.15 -18.60 1.02
CA PHE A 90 20.82 -19.15 0.79
C PHE A 90 20.85 -20.10 -0.41
N PRO A 91 21.21 -21.37 -0.17
CA PRO A 91 21.33 -22.37 -1.23
C PRO A 91 20.00 -22.92 -1.74
N ASP A 92 18.90 -22.50 -1.13
CA ASP A 92 17.52 -22.81 -1.52
C ASP A 92 16.71 -21.53 -1.84
N ILE A 93 15.47 -21.67 -2.27
CA ILE A 93 14.65 -20.55 -2.75
C ILE A 93 13.86 -19.83 -1.66
N THR A 94 13.83 -20.32 -0.42
CA THR A 94 12.99 -19.76 0.66
C THR A 94 13.78 -19.18 1.81
N GLY A 95 15.03 -19.61 2.03
CA GLY A 95 15.83 -19.21 3.18
C GLY A 95 16.12 -17.71 3.26
N HIS A 96 16.30 -17.04 2.12
CA HIS A 96 16.47 -15.58 2.10
C HIS A 96 15.17 -14.86 2.49
N LEU A 97 14.03 -15.32 1.96
CA LEU A 97 12.71 -14.79 2.32
C LEU A 97 12.42 -14.93 3.82
N GLU A 98 12.73 -16.09 4.41
CA GLU A 98 12.58 -16.33 5.85
C GLU A 98 13.47 -15.40 6.67
N SER A 99 14.74 -15.28 6.29
CA SER A 99 15.74 -14.43 6.95
C SER A 99 15.33 -12.96 6.94
N GLU A 100 15.00 -12.40 5.77
CA GLU A 100 14.60 -11.01 5.65
C GLU A 100 13.26 -10.74 6.36
N SER A 101 12.32 -11.67 6.31
CA SER A 101 11.06 -11.58 7.05
C SER A 101 11.26 -11.48 8.56
N ALA A 102 12.25 -12.19 9.11
CA ALA A 102 12.60 -12.12 10.52
C ALA A 102 13.35 -10.82 10.88
N ILE A 103 14.28 -10.38 10.02
CA ILE A 103 15.07 -9.15 10.23
C ILE A 103 14.17 -7.91 10.28
N TYR A 104 13.17 -7.83 9.40
CA TYR A 104 12.27 -6.68 9.28
C TYR A 104 10.90 -6.88 9.94
N ALA A 105 10.79 -7.82 10.88
CA ALA A 105 9.53 -8.13 11.55
C ALA A 105 8.91 -6.92 12.27
N SER A 106 9.76 -6.03 12.84
CA SER A 106 9.31 -4.80 13.52
C SER A 106 8.73 -3.73 12.58
N ASP A 107 9.01 -3.81 11.29
CA ASP A 107 8.55 -2.82 10.33
C ASP A 107 7.21 -3.19 9.67
N SER A 108 6.56 -4.25 10.16
CA SER A 108 5.22 -4.70 9.75
C SER A 108 5.06 -4.94 8.24
N ILE A 109 6.10 -5.47 7.59
CA ILE A 109 6.15 -5.67 6.14
C ILE A 109 5.30 -6.87 5.72
N SER A 110 4.35 -6.66 4.80
CA SER A 110 3.47 -7.68 4.24
C SER A 110 3.74 -8.00 2.76
N LEU A 111 4.63 -7.24 2.13
CA LEU A 111 4.92 -7.34 0.70
C LEU A 111 6.35 -7.78 0.43
N VAL A 112 6.52 -8.53 -0.66
CA VAL A 112 7.83 -8.97 -1.16
C VAL A 112 7.88 -8.78 -2.66
N GLN A 113 8.80 -7.98 -3.15
CA GLN A 113 9.16 -8.05 -4.57
C GLN A 113 9.86 -9.38 -4.82
N SER A 114 9.22 -10.22 -5.59
CA SER A 114 9.64 -11.57 -5.89
C SER A 114 10.12 -11.64 -7.32
N TYR A 115 11.45 -11.67 -7.51
CA TYR A 115 12.05 -11.86 -8.83
C TYR A 115 12.21 -13.35 -9.11
N PHE A 116 11.51 -13.84 -10.12
CA PHE A 116 11.71 -15.18 -10.66
C PHE A 116 12.58 -15.13 -11.91
N TYR A 117 13.85 -15.51 -11.73
CA TYR A 117 14.81 -15.57 -12.84
C TYR A 117 14.71 -16.88 -13.59
N LEU A 118 14.38 -16.78 -14.88
CA LEU A 118 14.22 -17.89 -15.82
C LEU A 118 15.49 -18.13 -16.64
N THR A 119 16.64 -17.91 -16.05
CA THR A 119 17.97 -17.93 -16.71
C THR A 119 18.27 -19.21 -17.48
N GLY A 120 17.80 -20.35 -17.00
CA GLY A 120 18.04 -21.65 -17.61
C GLY A 120 17.07 -22.04 -18.73
N PHE A 121 16.11 -21.17 -19.10
CA PHE A 121 15.01 -21.52 -19.99
C PHE A 121 15.03 -20.81 -21.37
N ALA A 122 16.04 -19.99 -21.67
CA ALA A 122 16.22 -19.46 -23.02
C ALA A 122 16.30 -20.60 -24.03
N GLY A 123 15.49 -20.55 -25.08
CA GLY A 123 15.35 -21.60 -26.09
C GLY A 123 14.63 -22.88 -25.65
N LYS A 124 14.03 -22.92 -24.44
CA LYS A 124 13.35 -24.11 -23.89
C LYS A 124 12.01 -23.69 -23.28
N SER A 125 11.09 -24.66 -23.14
CA SER A 125 9.88 -24.48 -22.33
C SER A 125 10.19 -24.56 -20.84
N LEU A 126 9.38 -23.91 -20.01
CA LEU A 126 9.40 -24.12 -18.56
C LEU A 126 9.02 -25.58 -18.25
N SER A 127 9.77 -26.20 -17.35
CA SER A 127 9.53 -27.59 -16.94
C SER A 127 8.51 -27.64 -15.79
N GLU A 128 7.93 -28.83 -15.56
CA GLU A 128 7.09 -29.08 -14.37
C GLU A 128 7.85 -28.79 -13.07
N GLU A 129 9.14 -29.09 -13.05
CA GLU A 129 9.99 -28.79 -11.91
C GLU A 129 10.13 -27.29 -11.66
N ALA A 130 10.16 -26.44 -12.70
CA ALA A 130 10.15 -24.99 -12.57
C ALA A 130 8.88 -24.50 -11.89
N PHE A 131 7.73 -25.02 -12.27
CA PHE A 131 6.45 -24.69 -11.62
C PHE A 131 6.40 -25.17 -10.17
N SER A 132 6.85 -26.38 -9.88
CA SER A 132 6.96 -26.89 -8.51
C SER A 132 7.88 -26.03 -7.64
N THR A 133 8.96 -25.52 -8.21
CA THR A 133 9.89 -24.60 -7.53
C THR A 133 9.20 -23.26 -7.20
N MET A 134 8.50 -22.67 -8.15
CA MET A 134 7.74 -21.44 -7.94
C MET A 134 6.59 -21.65 -6.93
N ASP A 135 5.90 -22.79 -6.95
CA ASP A 135 4.87 -23.14 -5.97
C ASP A 135 5.43 -23.24 -4.54
N THR A 136 6.63 -23.81 -4.39
CA THR A 136 7.32 -23.86 -3.09
C THR A 136 7.52 -22.46 -2.52
N TYR A 137 7.94 -21.51 -3.36
CA TYR A 137 8.11 -20.11 -2.95
C TYR A 137 6.76 -19.44 -2.60
N PHE A 138 5.72 -19.62 -3.42
CA PHE A 138 4.40 -19.06 -3.13
C PHE A 138 3.77 -19.65 -1.87
N ASN A 139 3.98 -20.94 -1.60
CA ASN A 139 3.54 -21.55 -0.35
C ASN A 139 4.28 -20.95 0.86
N LYS A 140 5.56 -20.61 0.71
CA LYS A 140 6.31 -19.90 1.74
C LYS A 140 5.78 -18.46 1.97
N LEU A 141 5.35 -17.76 0.94
CA LEU A 141 4.68 -16.47 1.12
C LEU A 141 3.40 -16.61 1.96
N ARG A 142 2.58 -17.65 1.70
CA ARG A 142 1.38 -17.94 2.50
C ARG A 142 1.70 -18.27 3.94
N GLU A 143 2.75 -19.07 4.17
CA GLU A 143 3.23 -19.41 5.52
C GLU A 143 3.70 -18.18 6.30
N LEU A 144 4.30 -17.22 5.62
CA LEU A 144 4.83 -15.98 6.20
C LEU A 144 3.83 -14.80 6.14
N ASP A 145 2.57 -15.07 5.74
CA ASP A 145 1.50 -14.08 5.63
C ASP A 145 1.83 -12.91 4.67
N LYS A 146 2.54 -13.17 3.57
CA LYS A 146 3.00 -12.15 2.63
C LYS A 146 2.42 -12.31 1.24
N LYS A 147 2.40 -11.21 0.48
CA LYS A 147 2.05 -11.20 -0.94
C LYS A 147 3.19 -10.68 -1.80
N ALA A 148 3.21 -11.13 -3.06
CA ALA A 148 4.23 -10.78 -4.02
C ALA A 148 3.89 -9.53 -4.85
N VAL A 149 4.87 -8.66 -5.01
CA VAL A 149 5.05 -7.80 -6.18
C VAL A 149 5.90 -8.63 -7.14
N LEU A 150 5.29 -9.26 -8.14
CA LEU A 150 5.91 -10.35 -8.91
C LEU A 150 6.57 -9.85 -10.18
N ARG A 151 7.86 -10.20 -10.40
CA ARG A 151 8.59 -9.89 -11.64
C ARG A 151 9.29 -11.15 -12.17
N PHE A 152 9.11 -11.43 -13.45
CA PHE A 152 9.90 -12.46 -14.16
C PHE A 152 11.04 -11.78 -14.92
N ALA A 153 12.22 -12.37 -14.89
CA ALA A 153 13.39 -11.88 -15.60
C ALA A 153 14.26 -13.04 -16.11
N TYR A 154 15.21 -12.75 -17.00
CA TYR A 154 16.19 -13.72 -17.48
C TYR A 154 17.61 -13.27 -17.17
N GLU A 155 17.84 -11.96 -17.19
CA GLU A 155 19.18 -11.38 -17.08
C GLU A 155 19.44 -10.91 -15.66
N THR A 156 20.45 -11.51 -15.01
CA THR A 156 20.84 -11.19 -13.63
C THR A 156 21.92 -10.11 -13.53
N ALA A 157 22.41 -9.62 -14.66
CA ALA A 157 23.46 -8.62 -14.76
C ALA A 157 23.01 -7.43 -15.62
N PHE A 158 23.77 -6.34 -15.54
CA PHE A 158 23.48 -5.09 -16.26
C PHE A 158 23.39 -5.23 -17.79
N MET A 159 24.00 -6.24 -18.35
CA MET A 159 23.99 -6.51 -19.80
C MET A 159 23.45 -7.92 -20.07
N GLY A 160 22.56 -8.02 -21.05
CA GLY A 160 22.09 -9.31 -21.56
C GLY A 160 23.22 -10.17 -22.15
N ARG A 161 23.09 -11.49 -22.01
CA ARG A 161 24.05 -12.48 -22.46
C ARG A 161 23.40 -13.49 -23.40
N ALA A 162 24.19 -14.04 -24.32
CA ALA A 162 23.71 -15.04 -25.29
C ALA A 162 23.09 -16.28 -24.62
N GLU A 163 23.62 -16.67 -23.47
CA GLU A 163 23.23 -17.89 -22.77
C GLU A 163 21.90 -17.73 -22.00
N THR A 164 21.55 -16.49 -21.65
CA THR A 164 20.38 -16.19 -20.83
C THR A 164 19.35 -15.34 -21.55
N GLY A 165 19.74 -14.63 -22.62
CA GLY A 165 18.87 -13.73 -23.37
C GLY A 165 17.78 -14.48 -24.14
N PRO A 166 16.49 -14.28 -23.83
CA PRO A 166 15.40 -14.93 -24.54
C PRO A 166 15.14 -14.26 -25.89
N THR A 167 14.68 -15.04 -26.86
CA THR A 167 14.02 -14.51 -28.05
C THR A 167 12.59 -14.06 -27.72
N LEU A 168 11.96 -13.30 -28.64
CA LEU A 168 10.54 -12.95 -28.47
C LEU A 168 9.66 -14.20 -28.35
N ASP A 169 9.92 -15.23 -29.16
CA ASP A 169 9.17 -16.49 -29.15
C ASP A 169 9.33 -17.23 -27.81
N ASP A 170 10.52 -17.19 -27.20
CA ASP A 170 10.74 -17.75 -25.86
C ASP A 170 9.87 -17.05 -24.82
N VAL A 171 9.88 -15.72 -24.82
CA VAL A 171 9.10 -14.90 -23.89
C VAL A 171 7.62 -15.21 -24.02
N LEU A 172 7.08 -15.20 -25.24
CA LEU A 172 5.66 -15.45 -25.49
C LEU A 172 5.24 -16.88 -25.09
N ARG A 173 6.10 -17.89 -25.37
CA ARG A 173 5.86 -19.28 -24.97
C ARG A 173 5.81 -19.42 -23.44
N HIS A 174 6.75 -18.82 -22.72
CA HIS A 174 6.76 -18.88 -21.26
C HIS A 174 5.53 -18.19 -20.64
N MET A 175 5.08 -17.07 -21.20
CA MET A 175 3.86 -16.40 -20.75
C MET A 175 2.61 -17.27 -20.95
N GLU A 176 2.54 -18.07 -22.01
CA GLU A 176 1.45 -19.03 -22.19
C GLU A 176 1.44 -20.09 -21.11
N GLN A 177 2.63 -20.61 -20.76
CA GLN A 177 2.77 -21.59 -19.70
C GLN A 177 2.48 -21.01 -18.30
N LEU A 178 2.85 -19.72 -18.07
CA LEU A 178 2.65 -19.04 -16.79
C LEU A 178 1.19 -18.66 -16.52
N LYS A 179 0.36 -18.45 -17.54
CA LYS A 179 -1.03 -17.99 -17.35
C LYS A 179 -1.84 -18.85 -16.37
N PRO A 180 -1.97 -20.19 -16.55
CA PRO A 180 -2.72 -21.01 -15.60
C PRO A 180 -2.08 -21.03 -14.21
N PHE A 181 -0.76 -20.96 -14.13
CA PHE A 181 -0.02 -20.93 -12.88
C PHE A 181 -0.31 -19.64 -12.07
N LEU A 182 -0.31 -18.48 -12.72
CA LEU A 182 -0.64 -17.21 -12.08
C LEU A 182 -2.11 -17.17 -11.63
N ALA A 183 -3.03 -17.75 -12.41
CA ALA A 183 -4.43 -17.84 -12.03
C ALA A 183 -4.63 -18.67 -10.76
N GLN A 184 -3.89 -19.78 -10.59
CA GLN A 184 -3.94 -20.63 -9.40
C GLN A 184 -3.35 -19.99 -8.15
N ASN A 185 -2.43 -19.04 -8.31
CA ASN A 185 -1.69 -18.36 -7.23
C ASN A 185 -2.04 -16.87 -7.09
N ALA A 186 -3.16 -16.43 -7.69
CA ALA A 186 -3.59 -15.04 -7.65
C ALA A 186 -3.78 -14.50 -6.22
N ASP A 187 -4.09 -15.38 -5.27
CA ASP A 187 -4.28 -15.05 -3.85
C ASP A 187 -3.05 -14.37 -3.22
N VAL A 188 -1.84 -14.80 -3.57
CA VAL A 188 -0.58 -14.23 -3.04
C VAL A 188 0.11 -13.27 -3.99
N ILE A 189 -0.54 -12.86 -5.07
CA ILE A 189 -0.01 -11.85 -6.01
C ILE A 189 -0.77 -10.54 -5.80
N GLN A 190 -0.08 -9.51 -5.34
CA GLN A 190 -0.65 -8.16 -5.29
C GLN A 190 -0.71 -7.53 -6.67
N VAL A 191 0.40 -7.57 -7.40
CA VAL A 191 0.59 -6.95 -8.71
C VAL A 191 1.69 -7.69 -9.48
N VAL A 192 1.63 -7.66 -10.81
CA VAL A 192 2.70 -8.19 -11.66
C VAL A 192 3.47 -7.02 -12.28
N GLN A 193 4.78 -6.97 -12.10
CA GLN A 193 5.62 -6.00 -12.79
C GLN A 193 5.98 -6.51 -14.19
N ALA A 194 5.95 -5.64 -15.17
CA ALA A 194 6.30 -5.94 -16.54
C ALA A 194 7.81 -6.20 -16.66
N GLY A 195 8.18 -7.44 -16.45
CA GLY A 195 9.54 -7.93 -16.57
C GLY A 195 9.88 -8.47 -17.97
N PHE A 196 10.56 -9.61 -18.03
CA PHE A 196 10.93 -10.39 -19.21
C PHE A 196 11.96 -9.76 -20.17
N ILE A 197 12.07 -8.47 -20.25
CA ILE A 197 12.98 -7.78 -21.19
C ILE A 197 14.22 -7.26 -20.45
N GLY A 198 15.39 -7.72 -20.87
CA GLY A 198 16.68 -7.11 -20.54
C GLY A 198 17.13 -7.30 -19.10
N ALA A 199 18.09 -6.48 -18.69
CA ALA A 199 18.69 -6.52 -17.36
C ALA A 199 17.60 -6.42 -16.28
N TRP A 200 17.59 -7.36 -15.36
CA TRP A 200 16.63 -7.46 -14.24
C TRP A 200 15.14 -7.41 -14.63
N GLY A 201 14.84 -7.52 -15.93
CA GLY A 201 13.48 -7.30 -16.44
C GLY A 201 13.07 -5.84 -16.53
N GLU A 202 14.00 -4.89 -16.60
CA GLU A 202 13.74 -3.44 -16.57
C GLU A 202 13.68 -2.78 -17.95
N TRP A 203 13.58 -3.56 -18.99
CA TRP A 203 13.35 -3.09 -20.36
C TRP A 203 14.52 -2.31 -20.94
N HIS A 204 15.74 -2.69 -20.57
CA HIS A 204 16.97 -2.15 -21.15
C HIS A 204 18.02 -3.26 -21.31
N SER A 205 18.99 -3.03 -22.18
CA SER A 205 20.20 -3.87 -22.36
C SER A 205 19.91 -5.35 -22.62
N SER A 206 18.81 -5.71 -23.30
CA SER A 206 18.52 -7.09 -23.64
C SER A 206 19.46 -7.59 -24.75
N TYR A 207 19.83 -8.87 -24.70
CA TYR A 207 20.74 -9.45 -25.68
C TYR A 207 20.20 -9.38 -27.11
N HIS A 208 18.90 -9.63 -27.30
CA HIS A 208 18.24 -9.59 -28.61
C HIS A 208 17.64 -8.23 -28.97
N GLY A 209 17.83 -7.20 -28.16
CA GLY A 209 17.33 -5.85 -28.41
C GLY A 209 15.80 -5.74 -28.42
N LEU A 210 15.12 -6.53 -27.60
CA LEU A 210 13.64 -6.54 -27.52
C LEU A 210 13.07 -5.17 -27.11
N GLU A 211 13.82 -4.42 -26.29
CA GLU A 211 13.47 -3.06 -25.85
C GLU A 211 13.59 -2.01 -26.95
N LYS A 212 14.30 -2.29 -28.03
CA LYS A 212 14.55 -1.33 -29.12
C LYS A 212 13.39 -1.17 -30.08
N SER A 213 12.40 -2.08 -30.04
CA SER A 213 11.25 -2.11 -30.92
C SER A 213 9.96 -1.87 -30.13
N ASP A 214 9.21 -0.81 -30.47
CA ASP A 214 7.89 -0.55 -29.90
C ASP A 214 6.90 -1.69 -30.21
N ALA A 215 7.04 -2.35 -31.35
CA ALA A 215 6.23 -3.52 -31.69
C ALA A 215 6.50 -4.68 -30.72
N SER A 216 7.76 -4.99 -30.45
CA SER A 216 8.13 -6.04 -29.47
C SER A 216 7.68 -5.69 -28.06
N LYS A 217 7.92 -4.45 -27.62
CA LYS A 217 7.48 -3.94 -26.31
C LYS A 217 5.96 -4.05 -26.15
N ARG A 218 5.20 -3.61 -27.15
CA ARG A 218 3.73 -3.71 -27.14
C ARG A 218 3.27 -5.15 -27.08
N THR A 219 3.78 -6.02 -27.95
CA THR A 219 3.42 -7.44 -27.98
C THR A 219 3.66 -8.11 -26.64
N ILE A 220 4.81 -7.83 -26.03
CA ILE A 220 5.16 -8.39 -24.72
C ILE A 220 4.24 -7.84 -23.63
N LEU A 221 4.00 -6.53 -23.58
CA LEU A 221 3.13 -5.92 -22.57
C LEU A 221 1.68 -6.43 -22.67
N GLU A 222 1.12 -6.49 -23.88
CA GLU A 222 -0.21 -7.05 -24.12
C GLU A 222 -0.28 -8.52 -23.67
N LYS A 223 0.78 -9.29 -23.90
CA LYS A 223 0.85 -10.70 -23.47
C LYS A 223 1.00 -10.82 -21.94
N ILE A 224 1.73 -9.93 -21.27
CA ILE A 224 1.79 -9.85 -19.80
C ILE A 224 0.39 -9.57 -19.24
N LEU A 225 -0.33 -8.60 -19.79
CA LEU A 225 -1.69 -8.26 -19.40
C LEU A 225 -2.67 -9.43 -19.62
N TRP A 226 -2.47 -10.19 -20.70
CA TRP A 226 -3.26 -11.40 -20.99
C TRP A 226 -2.98 -12.56 -20.04
N MET A 227 -1.73 -12.77 -19.61
CA MET A 227 -1.39 -13.86 -18.68
C MET A 227 -1.71 -13.53 -17.23
N THR A 228 -1.72 -12.25 -16.86
CA THR A 228 -2.03 -11.79 -15.52
C THR A 228 -3.52 -11.91 -15.23
N PRO A 229 -3.94 -12.47 -14.07
CA PRO A 229 -5.34 -12.54 -13.69
C PRO A 229 -6.06 -11.19 -13.86
N GLU A 230 -7.30 -11.21 -14.34
CA GLU A 230 -8.03 -9.98 -14.71
C GLU A 230 -8.24 -9.03 -13.54
N ASN A 231 -8.30 -9.54 -12.33
CA ASN A 231 -8.41 -8.78 -11.09
C ASN A 231 -7.06 -8.36 -10.50
N ARG A 232 -5.98 -8.40 -11.28
CA ARG A 232 -4.65 -7.91 -10.88
C ARG A 232 -4.15 -6.89 -11.89
N MET A 233 -3.41 -5.89 -11.40
CA MET A 233 -2.76 -4.88 -12.24
C MET A 233 -1.41 -5.36 -12.73
N VAL A 234 -0.92 -4.69 -13.78
CA VAL A 234 0.44 -4.85 -14.32
C VAL A 234 1.16 -3.52 -14.21
N GLN A 235 2.34 -3.50 -13.61
CA GLN A 235 3.15 -2.29 -13.50
C GLN A 235 4.19 -2.21 -14.62
N VAL A 236 4.34 -1.05 -15.20
CA VAL A 236 5.45 -0.72 -16.12
C VAL A 236 6.40 0.28 -15.47
N ARG A 237 7.68 0.23 -15.86
CA ARG A 237 8.73 1.06 -15.27
C ARG A 237 8.56 2.55 -15.59
N VAL A 238 8.11 2.89 -16.78
CA VAL A 238 7.91 4.28 -17.22
C VAL A 238 6.58 4.44 -17.97
N PRO A 239 5.94 5.61 -17.89
CA PRO A 239 4.67 5.88 -18.60
C PRO A 239 4.72 5.69 -20.11
N GLU A 240 5.88 5.85 -20.74
CA GLU A 240 6.08 5.58 -22.17
C GLU A 240 5.61 4.18 -22.58
N TYR A 241 5.89 3.17 -21.75
CA TYR A 241 5.48 1.79 -22.04
C TYR A 241 3.97 1.60 -21.94
N LYS A 242 3.32 2.19 -20.92
CA LYS A 242 1.86 2.19 -20.84
C LYS A 242 1.22 2.84 -22.07
N ASN A 243 1.82 3.91 -22.57
CA ASN A 243 1.30 4.65 -23.73
C ASN A 243 1.38 3.85 -25.05
N LEU A 244 2.00 2.66 -25.07
CA LEU A 244 1.91 1.71 -26.17
C LEU A 244 0.56 1.00 -26.26
N ILE A 245 -0.22 0.95 -25.18
CA ILE A 245 -1.54 0.33 -25.09
C ILE A 245 -2.62 1.33 -25.50
N ASP A 246 -3.69 0.83 -26.12
CA ASP A 246 -4.85 1.68 -26.45
C ASP A 246 -5.47 2.27 -25.18
N LYS A 247 -5.48 3.60 -25.10
CA LYS A 247 -5.98 4.37 -23.96
C LYS A 247 -7.46 4.10 -23.62
N ASN A 248 -8.25 3.63 -24.58
CA ASN A 248 -9.66 3.31 -24.40
C ASN A 248 -9.89 1.85 -23.99
N SER A 249 -8.84 1.05 -23.90
CA SER A 249 -8.94 -0.35 -23.53
C SER A 249 -9.01 -0.54 -22.01
N GLN A 250 -9.66 -1.62 -21.59
CA GLN A 250 -9.63 -2.05 -20.21
C GLN A 250 -8.19 -2.39 -19.75
N GLN A 251 -7.35 -2.86 -20.64
CA GLN A 251 -5.94 -3.15 -20.38
C GLN A 251 -5.16 -1.90 -19.97
N TYR A 252 -5.44 -0.74 -20.57
CA TYR A 252 -4.82 0.53 -20.17
C TYR A 252 -5.13 0.87 -18.70
N ASN A 253 -6.38 0.67 -18.28
CA ASN A 253 -6.81 0.93 -16.90
C ASN A 253 -6.23 -0.06 -15.88
N ARG A 254 -5.72 -1.22 -16.32
CA ARG A 254 -5.02 -2.20 -15.49
C ARG A 254 -3.50 -2.03 -15.53
N THR A 255 -2.98 -1.11 -16.34
CA THR A 255 -1.54 -0.84 -16.43
C THR A 255 -1.18 0.30 -15.48
N SER A 256 -0.40 -0.01 -14.48
CA SER A 256 0.08 0.88 -13.42
C SER A 256 1.59 1.15 -13.55
N PHE A 257 2.23 1.71 -12.53
CA PHE A 257 3.62 2.14 -12.60
C PHE A 257 4.45 1.64 -11.44
N HIS A 258 5.74 1.39 -11.69
CA HIS A 258 6.77 1.33 -10.67
C HIS A 258 7.91 2.26 -11.07
N ASP A 259 8.48 2.94 -10.08
CA ASP A 259 9.60 3.85 -10.28
C ASP A 259 10.83 3.31 -9.55
N ASP A 260 11.81 2.85 -10.32
CA ASP A 260 13.04 2.27 -9.76
C ASP A 260 14.06 3.35 -9.37
N PHE A 261 13.67 4.63 -9.42
CA PHE A 261 14.57 5.76 -9.25
C PHE A 261 13.88 6.99 -8.64
N ILE A 262 13.21 6.77 -7.49
CA ILE A 262 12.47 7.83 -6.81
C ILE A 262 13.42 8.93 -6.31
N ILE A 263 12.98 10.19 -6.42
CA ILE A 263 13.58 11.39 -5.79
C ILE A 263 14.91 11.82 -6.40
N ILE A 264 15.16 11.46 -7.59
CA ILE A 264 16.32 12.02 -8.26
C ILE A 264 15.91 13.33 -8.94
N LYS A 265 16.79 14.31 -8.82
CA LYS A 265 16.83 15.43 -9.77
C LYS A 265 16.97 14.86 -11.18
N PRO A 266 16.65 15.62 -12.24
CA PRO A 266 16.79 15.14 -13.60
C PRO A 266 18.13 14.43 -13.81
N HIS A 267 18.06 13.14 -14.12
CA HIS A 267 19.21 12.29 -14.34
C HIS A 267 18.98 11.39 -15.55
N LYS A 268 20.05 10.99 -16.24
CA LYS A 268 19.93 10.15 -17.46
C LYS A 268 19.29 8.77 -17.23
N TRP A 269 19.24 8.33 -15.98
CA TRP A 269 18.65 7.04 -15.59
C TRP A 269 17.29 7.13 -14.92
N ASP A 270 16.78 8.35 -14.69
CA ASP A 270 15.48 8.55 -14.02
C ASP A 270 14.26 8.22 -14.90
N GLY A 271 14.48 7.81 -16.16
CA GLY A 271 13.39 7.54 -17.09
C GLY A 271 12.52 8.77 -17.43
N GLY A 272 13.01 9.97 -17.09
CA GLY A 272 12.26 11.22 -17.25
C GLY A 272 11.13 11.37 -16.23
N MET A 273 11.26 10.74 -15.05
CA MET A 273 10.20 10.72 -14.02
C MET A 273 10.42 11.73 -12.88
N HIS A 274 11.39 12.64 -12.97
CA HIS A 274 11.60 13.71 -12.01
C HIS A 274 10.42 14.68 -11.94
N GLU A 275 10.26 15.34 -10.82
CA GLU A 275 9.15 16.29 -10.57
C GLU A 275 9.06 17.36 -11.66
N GLY A 276 7.84 17.60 -12.14
CA GLY A 276 7.55 18.56 -13.20
C GLY A 276 7.67 18.01 -14.63
N SER A 277 8.22 16.81 -14.81
CA SER A 277 8.28 16.14 -16.12
C SER A 277 6.90 15.71 -16.60
N PRO A 278 6.71 15.48 -17.92
CA PRO A 278 5.46 14.93 -18.44
C PRO A 278 5.10 13.57 -17.86
N HIS A 279 6.08 12.69 -17.62
CA HIS A 279 5.89 11.37 -17.02
C HIS A 279 5.47 11.47 -15.56
N PHE A 280 6.13 12.29 -14.75
CA PHE A 280 5.73 12.56 -13.37
C PHE A 280 4.27 13.03 -13.29
N ASN A 281 3.90 14.01 -14.13
CA ASN A 281 2.55 14.54 -14.17
C ASN A 281 1.51 13.52 -14.66
N GLN A 282 1.90 12.57 -15.54
CA GLN A 282 1.03 11.47 -15.94
C GLN A 282 0.77 10.53 -14.75
N ILE A 283 1.81 10.16 -14.00
CA ILE A 283 1.66 9.32 -12.81
C ILE A 283 0.75 10.00 -11.80
N VAL A 284 0.98 11.27 -11.46
CA VAL A 284 0.12 12.02 -10.52
C VAL A 284 -1.36 11.98 -10.92
N ARG A 285 -1.67 12.12 -12.22
CA ARG A 285 -3.07 12.10 -12.68
C ARG A 285 -3.72 10.72 -12.61
N GLU A 286 -2.94 9.65 -12.85
CA GLU A 286 -3.47 8.30 -12.99
C GLU A 286 -3.38 7.47 -11.69
N SER A 287 -2.43 7.80 -10.82
CA SER A 287 -2.13 7.06 -9.59
C SER A 287 -3.28 6.92 -8.58
N PRO A 288 -4.27 7.83 -8.48
CA PRO A 288 -5.41 7.61 -7.59
C PRO A 288 -6.17 6.30 -7.85
N TYR A 289 -6.04 5.74 -9.05
CA TYR A 289 -6.76 4.55 -9.50
C TYR A 289 -5.85 3.35 -9.78
N LEU A 290 -4.56 3.42 -9.40
CA LEU A 290 -3.54 2.45 -9.78
C LEU A 290 -2.65 2.09 -8.59
N ILE A 291 -2.18 0.83 -8.56
CA ILE A 291 -1.12 0.39 -7.65
C ILE A 291 0.20 1.02 -8.08
N ILE A 292 0.78 1.86 -7.24
CA ILE A 292 2.09 2.45 -7.49
C ILE A 292 3.11 1.88 -6.52
N ASP A 293 4.24 1.48 -7.05
CA ASP A 293 5.37 0.95 -6.29
C ASP A 293 6.66 1.62 -6.73
N GLY A 294 7.72 1.45 -5.96
CA GLY A 294 9.02 1.95 -6.36
C GLY A 294 10.13 1.62 -5.41
N GLU A 295 11.30 2.11 -5.77
CA GLU A 295 12.52 1.95 -5.01
C GLU A 295 13.38 3.20 -5.12
N LEU A 296 14.22 3.39 -4.10
CA LEU A 296 15.21 4.44 -4.11
C LEU A 296 16.41 4.00 -4.96
N PRO A 297 17.17 4.95 -5.52
CA PRO A 297 18.40 4.62 -6.21
C PRO A 297 19.32 3.79 -5.33
N TRP A 298 19.91 2.75 -5.90
CA TRP A 298 20.84 1.88 -5.18
C TRP A 298 22.10 2.63 -4.75
N GLY A 299 22.33 2.67 -3.45
CA GLY A 299 23.59 2.96 -2.82
C GLY A 299 24.23 4.31 -3.10
N THR A 300 25.35 4.49 -2.48
CA THR A 300 26.12 5.73 -2.45
C THR A 300 27.25 5.78 -3.48
N TRP A 301 27.53 4.66 -4.14
CA TRP A 301 28.63 4.57 -5.10
C TRP A 301 28.45 5.51 -6.29
N SER A 302 27.24 5.77 -6.66
CA SER A 302 26.90 6.63 -7.78
C SER A 302 27.09 8.12 -7.53
N MET A 303 27.25 8.56 -6.28
CA MET A 303 27.37 9.98 -5.95
C MET A 303 28.63 10.63 -6.44
N ASN A 304 29.71 9.88 -6.46
CA ASN A 304 31.02 10.37 -6.87
C ASN A 304 31.37 9.99 -8.32
N GLU A 305 30.47 9.26 -9.00
CA GLU A 305 30.75 8.65 -10.30
C GLU A 305 29.97 9.26 -11.46
N ASP A 306 29.09 10.26 -11.21
CA ASP A 306 28.50 11.02 -12.31
C ASP A 306 29.26 12.33 -12.52
N PRO A 307 30.26 12.36 -13.41
CA PRO A 307 31.04 13.55 -13.70
C PRO A 307 30.18 14.66 -14.33
N ASP A 308 29.03 14.31 -14.90
CA ASP A 308 28.14 15.22 -15.61
C ASP A 308 27.20 15.95 -14.66
N ASN A 309 26.99 15.41 -13.44
CA ASN A 309 26.13 16.03 -12.43
C ASN A 309 26.54 15.66 -10.97
N PRO A 310 27.67 16.14 -10.49
CA PRO A 310 28.16 15.85 -9.13
C PRO A 310 27.23 16.38 -8.01
N GLU A 311 26.31 17.29 -8.34
CA GLU A 311 25.31 17.80 -7.39
C GLU A 311 23.99 17.01 -7.41
N ALA A 312 23.77 16.18 -8.41
CA ALA A 312 22.61 15.30 -8.48
C ALA A 312 22.70 14.15 -7.47
N GLY A 313 23.63 14.26 -6.56
CA GLY A 313 23.87 13.27 -5.55
C GLY A 313 22.58 12.67 -5.01
N TRP A 314 22.53 11.38 -4.99
CA TRP A 314 21.49 10.46 -4.58
C TRP A 314 21.06 10.67 -3.11
N ILE A 315 20.93 11.95 -2.71
CA ILE A 315 20.46 12.28 -1.37
C ILE A 315 19.03 11.81 -1.27
N VAL A 316 18.82 10.83 -0.44
CA VAL A 316 17.50 10.31 -0.13
C VAL A 316 16.86 11.24 0.89
N ASP A 317 16.42 12.41 0.44
CA ASP A 317 15.72 13.36 1.29
C ASP A 317 14.35 12.77 1.70
N GLY A 318 14.23 12.45 2.98
CA GLY A 318 13.03 11.81 3.49
C GLY A 318 11.77 12.66 3.38
N LYS A 319 11.86 13.99 3.53
CA LYS A 319 10.70 14.89 3.39
C LYS A 319 10.27 15.02 1.93
N ALA A 320 11.22 15.17 1.01
CA ALA A 320 10.94 15.18 -0.43
C ALA A 320 10.35 13.84 -0.88
N THR A 321 10.89 12.72 -0.35
CA THR A 321 10.33 11.39 -0.59
C THR A 321 8.89 11.28 -0.12
N ALA A 322 8.62 11.61 1.13
CA ALA A 322 7.26 11.51 1.69
C ALA A 322 6.26 12.30 0.84
N ARG A 323 6.66 13.50 0.39
CA ARG A 323 5.84 14.34 -0.49
C ARG A 323 5.60 13.68 -1.85
N GLN A 324 6.62 13.12 -2.51
CA GLN A 324 6.45 12.44 -3.80
C GLN A 324 5.57 11.21 -3.67
N LEU A 325 5.80 10.37 -2.65
CA LEU A 325 5.00 9.18 -2.38
C LEU A 325 3.52 9.53 -2.17
N PHE A 326 3.23 10.64 -1.48
CA PHE A 326 1.87 11.14 -1.32
C PHE A 326 1.28 11.63 -2.64
N LEU A 327 1.97 12.51 -3.38
CA LEU A 327 1.48 13.07 -4.64
C LEU A 327 1.18 12.01 -5.71
N GLN A 328 1.92 10.92 -5.70
CA GLN A 328 1.79 9.81 -6.65
C GLN A 328 1.07 8.59 -6.06
N HIS A 329 0.40 8.75 -4.92
CA HIS A 329 -0.44 7.71 -4.30
C HIS A 329 0.25 6.35 -4.14
N TYR A 330 1.49 6.34 -3.65
CA TYR A 330 2.26 5.10 -3.53
C TYR A 330 1.60 4.10 -2.60
N THR A 331 1.49 2.87 -3.08
CA THR A 331 1.00 1.71 -2.34
C THR A 331 2.11 1.05 -1.54
N SER A 332 3.29 0.95 -2.14
CA SER A 332 4.45 0.31 -1.54
C SER A 332 5.78 0.96 -1.95
N LEU A 333 6.83 0.67 -1.17
CA LEU A 333 8.20 1.15 -1.40
C LEU A 333 9.19 0.09 -0.94
N SER A 334 10.25 -0.14 -1.71
CA SER A 334 11.35 -1.01 -1.27
C SER A 334 11.98 -0.52 0.02
N ALA A 335 12.12 -1.41 0.99
CA ALA A 335 12.91 -1.18 2.19
C ALA A 335 14.39 -1.55 1.98
N ILE A 336 14.70 -2.40 1.00
CA ILE A 336 15.98 -3.09 0.92
C ILE A 336 17.07 -2.20 0.35
N HIS A 337 16.78 -1.43 -0.70
CA HIS A 337 17.79 -0.71 -1.46
C HIS A 337 18.66 0.21 -0.59
N ASN A 338 18.09 0.95 0.33
CA ASN A 338 18.81 1.96 1.11
C ASN A 338 18.66 1.82 2.62
N TYR A 339 18.12 0.71 3.11
CA TYR A 339 17.82 0.58 4.54
C TYR A 339 19.06 0.55 5.45
N LYS A 340 20.13 -0.10 5.00
CA LYS A 340 21.32 -0.38 5.80
C LYS A 340 22.62 0.05 5.14
N GLU A 341 22.62 1.00 4.25
CA GLU A 341 23.84 1.50 3.65
C GLU A 341 24.79 2.03 4.73
N LYS A 342 25.82 1.23 5.01
CA LYS A 342 26.86 1.53 5.99
C LYS A 342 28.07 2.18 5.33
N GLY A 343 28.61 3.20 5.94
CA GLY A 343 29.95 3.73 5.63
C GLY A 343 30.00 4.98 4.79
N THR A 344 28.86 5.57 4.48
CA THR A 344 28.75 6.88 3.85
C THR A 344 27.93 7.81 4.75
N SER A 345 27.88 9.09 4.44
CA SER A 345 27.06 10.01 5.25
C SER A 345 25.64 9.44 5.30
N ASP A 346 25.05 9.47 6.47
CA ASP A 346 23.73 8.92 6.79
C ASP A 346 22.61 9.40 5.88
N LYS A 347 22.85 10.46 5.10
CA LYS A 347 21.92 11.09 4.14
C LYS A 347 21.46 10.19 2.99
N TYR A 348 22.09 9.06 2.78
CA TYR A 348 21.82 8.11 1.67
C TYR A 348 21.12 6.85 2.14
N SER A 349 20.71 6.81 3.39
CA SER A 349 20.09 5.65 4.00
C SER A 349 18.73 6.00 4.58
N MET A 350 17.78 5.07 4.48
CA MET A 350 16.50 5.18 5.18
C MET A 350 16.68 5.26 6.71
N ILE A 351 17.83 4.83 7.26
CA ILE A 351 18.15 5.02 8.68
C ILE A 351 18.20 6.52 9.01
N TYR A 352 18.68 7.36 8.10
CA TYR A 352 18.66 8.80 8.29
C TYR A 352 17.24 9.38 8.42
N TRP A 353 16.26 8.74 7.80
CA TRP A 353 14.86 9.12 7.95
C TRP A 353 14.33 8.90 9.37
N LYS A 354 14.91 7.94 10.12
CA LYS A 354 14.58 7.71 11.54
C LYS A 354 15.10 8.84 12.43
N GLU A 355 16.11 9.56 11.98
CA GLU A 355 16.70 10.72 12.66
C GLU A 355 16.15 12.06 12.13
N THR A 356 15.46 12.05 10.99
CA THR A 356 14.88 13.24 10.36
C THR A 356 13.49 13.51 10.94
N PRO A 357 13.29 14.62 11.68
CA PRO A 357 11.97 14.92 12.24
C PRO A 357 10.98 15.32 11.15
N VAL A 358 9.74 14.88 11.30
CA VAL A 358 8.57 15.42 10.60
C VAL A 358 7.71 16.16 11.61
N ASP A 359 7.15 17.30 11.20
CA ASP A 359 6.29 18.13 12.03
C ASP A 359 4.96 18.43 11.33
N GLU A 360 3.99 18.86 12.11
CA GLU A 360 2.64 19.14 11.64
C GLU A 360 2.62 20.27 10.59
N ALA A 361 3.50 21.28 10.74
CA ALA A 361 3.57 22.39 9.81
C ALA A 361 3.98 21.93 8.41
N PHE A 362 4.99 21.05 8.31
CA PHE A 362 5.39 20.46 7.03
C PHE A 362 4.25 19.66 6.39
N LEU A 363 3.50 18.86 7.17
CA LEU A 363 2.40 18.07 6.65
C LEU A 363 1.25 18.98 6.16
N GLN A 364 0.89 20.01 6.90
CA GLN A 364 -0.13 20.97 6.51
C GLN A 364 0.26 21.78 5.26
N GLU A 365 1.49 22.26 5.17
CA GLU A 365 1.98 22.99 4.01
C GLU A 365 1.91 22.15 2.73
N ASN A 366 2.15 20.84 2.84
CA ASN A 366 2.12 19.89 1.74
C ASN A 366 0.78 19.15 1.60
N ARG A 367 -0.25 19.50 2.38
CA ARG A 367 -1.58 18.88 2.40
C ARG A 367 -1.56 17.36 2.64
N MET A 368 -0.54 16.89 3.34
CA MET A 368 -0.33 15.47 3.59
C MET A 368 -1.22 14.98 4.73
N PRO A 369 -1.71 13.73 4.68
CA PRO A 369 -2.65 13.22 5.65
C PRO A 369 -2.01 13.07 7.04
N VAL A 370 -2.81 13.37 8.06
CA VAL A 370 -2.41 13.18 9.46
C VAL A 370 -3.64 12.92 10.32
N SER A 371 -3.52 12.00 11.28
CA SER A 371 -4.55 11.72 12.28
C SER A 371 -4.51 12.75 13.40
N ALA A 372 -5.65 13.06 13.98
CA ALA A 372 -5.69 13.80 15.25
C ALA A 372 -4.92 13.00 16.32
N GLY A 373 -4.00 13.67 17.01
CA GLY A 373 -3.16 13.03 18.04
C GLY A 373 -1.92 12.31 17.52
N TYR A 374 -1.62 12.34 16.23
CA TYR A 374 -0.42 11.70 15.67
C TYR A 374 0.87 12.22 16.32
N PHE A 375 0.93 13.51 16.66
CA PHE A 375 2.05 14.17 17.35
C PHE A 375 1.84 14.28 18.87
N GLN A 376 1.04 13.40 19.46
CA GLN A 376 0.75 13.40 20.89
C GLN A 376 0.93 12.00 21.48
N ASN A 377 1.24 11.97 22.78
CA ASN A 377 1.13 10.80 23.63
C ASN A 377 -0.28 10.73 24.24
N ARG A 378 -0.66 9.59 24.80
CA ARG A 378 -1.97 9.37 25.46
C ARG A 378 -2.25 10.31 26.61
N ASP A 379 -1.21 10.83 27.26
CA ASP A 379 -1.32 11.83 28.33
C ASP A 379 -1.47 13.27 27.84
N GLY A 380 -1.53 13.47 26.51
CA GLY A 380 -1.64 14.76 25.84
C GLY A 380 -0.30 15.49 25.67
N SER A 381 0.82 14.94 26.13
CA SER A 381 2.12 15.53 25.90
C SER A 381 2.54 15.46 24.44
N PRO A 382 3.29 16.46 23.91
CA PRO A 382 3.79 16.43 22.54
C PRO A 382 4.75 15.24 22.31
N ALA A 383 4.67 14.63 21.14
CA ALA A 383 5.56 13.57 20.70
C ALA A 383 6.26 13.95 19.40
N GLN A 384 7.57 13.65 19.32
CA GLN A 384 8.31 13.77 18.08
C GLN A 384 8.02 12.57 17.18
N ARG A 385 7.87 12.83 15.88
CA ARG A 385 7.78 11.82 14.83
C ARG A 385 8.93 11.99 13.85
N ASN A 386 9.33 10.92 13.22
CA ASN A 386 10.34 10.94 12.17
C ASN A 386 9.72 10.58 10.81
N VAL A 387 10.46 10.88 9.75
CA VAL A 387 9.99 10.68 8.38
C VAL A 387 9.82 9.19 8.05
N PHE A 388 10.69 8.31 8.59
CA PHE A 388 10.58 6.87 8.34
C PHE A 388 9.26 6.31 8.85
N ASP A 389 8.92 6.60 10.11
CA ASP A 389 7.67 6.14 10.72
C ASP A 389 6.46 6.74 9.98
N TYR A 390 6.54 8.01 9.58
CA TYR A 390 5.47 8.66 8.82
C TYR A 390 5.24 7.96 7.47
N ILE A 391 6.29 7.69 6.68
CA ILE A 391 6.20 6.98 5.41
C ILE A 391 5.67 5.57 5.63
N ARG A 392 6.24 4.78 6.57
CA ARG A 392 5.78 3.43 6.90
C ARG A 392 4.29 3.41 7.24
N ASP A 393 3.85 4.37 8.05
CA ASP A 393 2.46 4.43 8.53
C ASP A 393 1.48 4.80 7.41
N HIS A 394 1.88 5.61 6.42
CA HIS A 394 0.97 6.19 5.43
C HIS A 394 1.09 5.60 4.02
N LEU A 395 2.12 4.82 3.69
CA LEU A 395 2.19 4.08 2.42
C LEU A 395 0.96 3.17 2.24
N GLY A 396 0.35 3.23 1.06
CA GLY A 396 -0.89 2.52 0.78
C GLY A 396 -2.07 3.11 1.54
N TYR A 397 -3.00 2.27 1.95
CA TYR A 397 -4.17 2.67 2.73
C TYR A 397 -3.90 2.68 4.24
N ARG A 398 -4.64 3.52 4.98
CA ARG A 398 -4.65 3.59 6.45
C ARG A 398 -6.04 3.97 6.92
N LEU A 399 -6.88 2.98 7.18
CA LEU A 399 -8.28 3.20 7.55
C LEU A 399 -8.39 3.60 9.02
N GLU A 400 -8.98 4.76 9.30
CA GLU A 400 -9.21 5.31 10.63
C GLU A 400 -10.70 5.48 10.84
N LEU A 401 -11.27 4.66 11.72
CA LEU A 401 -12.69 4.77 12.10
C LEU A 401 -12.94 6.05 12.88
N GLN A 402 -14.06 6.70 12.60
CA GLN A 402 -14.44 7.96 13.22
C GLN A 402 -15.60 7.77 14.20
N GLN A 403 -16.70 7.20 13.73
CA GLN A 403 -17.91 7.06 14.51
C GLN A 403 -18.74 5.87 14.07
N LEU A 404 -19.32 5.15 15.02
CA LEU A 404 -20.33 4.13 14.80
C LEU A 404 -21.67 4.61 15.36
N GLN A 405 -22.73 4.50 14.57
CA GLN A 405 -24.10 4.66 15.00
C GLN A 405 -24.82 3.32 14.92
N ILE A 406 -25.47 2.93 16.01
CA ILE A 406 -26.25 1.69 16.11
C ILE A 406 -27.69 2.08 16.36
N SER A 407 -28.61 1.63 15.52
CA SER A 407 -30.06 1.85 15.67
C SER A 407 -30.85 0.55 15.54
N GLY A 408 -32.08 0.55 16.03
CA GLY A 408 -32.91 -0.64 16.12
C GLY A 408 -32.80 -1.36 17.46
N LYS A 409 -33.65 -2.36 17.67
CA LYS A 409 -33.67 -3.14 18.90
C LYS A 409 -32.81 -4.41 18.76
N PRO A 410 -31.71 -4.54 19.52
CA PRO A 410 -30.86 -5.74 19.44
C PRO A 410 -31.58 -6.93 20.15
N ALA A 411 -32.39 -7.65 19.37
CA ALA A 411 -33.12 -8.83 19.82
C ALA A 411 -33.22 -9.86 18.69
N ALA A 412 -33.31 -11.13 19.04
CA ALA A 412 -33.47 -12.23 18.08
C ALA A 412 -34.66 -11.99 17.15
N GLY A 413 -34.45 -12.08 15.84
CA GLY A 413 -35.44 -11.83 14.80
C GLY A 413 -35.78 -10.36 14.54
N LYS A 414 -35.08 -9.40 15.17
CA LYS A 414 -35.24 -7.95 14.94
C LYS A 414 -34.13 -7.42 14.04
N GLU A 415 -34.47 -6.34 13.33
CA GLU A 415 -33.53 -5.62 12.49
C GLU A 415 -32.72 -4.63 13.30
N ILE A 416 -31.43 -4.56 13.04
CA ILE A 416 -30.51 -3.52 13.52
C ILE A 416 -29.78 -2.90 12.33
N SER A 417 -29.42 -1.64 12.48
CA SER A 417 -28.63 -0.89 11.49
C SER A 417 -27.36 -0.36 12.13
N LEU A 418 -26.26 -0.50 11.39
CA LEU A 418 -24.93 0.01 11.75
C LEU A 418 -24.48 0.98 10.66
N ASP A 419 -24.20 2.23 11.04
CA ASP A 419 -23.57 3.23 10.18
C ASP A 419 -22.19 3.56 10.74
N LEU A 420 -21.13 3.12 10.06
CA LEU A 420 -19.74 3.28 10.49
C LEU A 420 -19.02 4.24 9.57
N SER A 421 -18.62 5.40 10.07
CA SER A 421 -17.81 6.35 9.31
C SER A 421 -16.33 6.13 9.52
N LEU A 422 -15.55 6.32 8.44
CA LEU A 422 -14.09 6.20 8.44
C LEU A 422 -13.45 7.23 7.50
N ILE A 423 -12.16 7.46 7.71
CA ILE A 423 -11.28 8.24 6.81
C ILE A 423 -10.11 7.34 6.43
N ASN A 424 -9.70 7.37 5.18
CA ASN A 424 -8.44 6.77 4.78
C ASN A 424 -7.32 7.81 4.93
N ARG A 425 -6.43 7.60 5.89
CA ARG A 425 -5.26 8.46 6.16
C ARG A 425 -4.01 8.03 5.40
N GLY A 426 -4.11 7.03 4.52
CA GLY A 426 -2.99 6.58 3.70
C GLY A 426 -2.74 7.47 2.50
N PHE A 427 -1.69 7.16 1.74
CA PHE A 427 -1.38 7.82 0.48
C PHE A 427 -2.23 7.30 -0.68
N SER A 428 -2.74 6.07 -0.57
CA SER A 428 -3.45 5.35 -1.62
C SER A 428 -4.71 4.67 -1.08
N THR A 429 -5.48 4.05 -1.97
CA THR A 429 -6.63 3.21 -1.61
C THR A 429 -6.29 1.72 -1.70
N LEU A 430 -7.30 0.86 -1.55
CA LEU A 430 -7.21 -0.58 -1.81
C LEU A 430 -7.55 -0.85 -3.28
N PHE A 431 -6.83 -1.79 -3.90
CA PHE A 431 -7.02 -2.11 -5.32
C PHE A 431 -7.44 -3.57 -5.57
N ASN A 432 -7.10 -4.49 -4.67
CA ASN A 432 -7.58 -5.85 -4.74
C ASN A 432 -8.85 -6.01 -3.88
N GLU A 433 -9.57 -7.08 -4.10
CA GLU A 433 -10.84 -7.32 -3.43
C GLU A 433 -10.66 -7.66 -1.95
N HIS A 434 -11.40 -6.95 -1.10
CA HIS A 434 -11.57 -7.23 0.32
C HIS A 434 -13.04 -7.05 0.67
N PRO A 435 -13.82 -8.12 0.84
CA PRO A 435 -15.21 -8.01 1.25
C PRO A 435 -15.31 -7.43 2.66
N VAL A 436 -16.34 -6.65 2.91
CA VAL A 436 -16.53 -5.94 4.19
C VAL A 436 -17.71 -6.54 4.94
N TYR A 437 -17.46 -7.02 6.14
CA TYR A 437 -18.47 -7.62 7.00
C TYR A 437 -18.61 -6.85 8.32
N PHE A 438 -19.84 -6.72 8.79
CA PHE A 438 -20.06 -6.64 10.22
C PHE A 438 -20.19 -8.05 10.78
N VAL A 439 -19.72 -8.25 12.00
CA VAL A 439 -19.79 -9.56 12.67
C VAL A 439 -20.33 -9.41 14.10
N LEU A 440 -21.05 -10.45 14.56
CA LEU A 440 -21.39 -10.66 15.94
C LEU A 440 -20.56 -11.84 16.47
N ILE A 441 -19.89 -11.64 17.60
CA ILE A 441 -19.04 -12.66 18.23
C ILE A 441 -19.60 -12.94 19.62
N ASP A 442 -19.98 -14.19 19.88
CA ASP A 442 -20.47 -14.59 21.19
C ASP A 442 -19.33 -14.81 22.20
N GLU A 443 -19.68 -15.12 23.46
CA GLU A 443 -18.72 -15.37 24.53
C GLU A 443 -17.83 -16.60 24.28
N GLN A 444 -18.28 -17.53 23.45
CA GLN A 444 -17.52 -18.73 23.05
C GLN A 444 -16.62 -18.48 21.85
N GLY A 445 -16.66 -17.28 21.24
CA GLY A 445 -15.89 -16.90 20.07
C GLY A 445 -16.50 -17.33 18.74
N LYS A 446 -17.77 -17.78 18.73
CA LYS A 446 -18.49 -18.09 17.49
C LYS A 446 -18.85 -16.80 16.76
N VAL A 447 -18.48 -16.72 15.48
CA VAL A 447 -18.70 -15.57 14.61
C VAL A 447 -19.95 -15.75 13.76
N THR A 448 -20.80 -14.73 13.71
CA THR A 448 -21.90 -14.61 12.76
C THR A 448 -21.61 -13.45 11.83
N GLU A 449 -21.55 -13.71 10.52
CA GLU A 449 -21.09 -12.80 9.48
C GLU A 449 -22.28 -12.11 8.79
N PHE A 450 -22.15 -10.80 8.52
CA PHE A 450 -23.11 -10.00 7.75
C PHE A 450 -22.35 -9.21 6.70
N LEU A 451 -22.37 -9.66 5.45
CA LEU A 451 -21.74 -8.98 4.31
C LEU A 451 -22.45 -7.65 4.04
N THR A 452 -21.67 -6.62 3.78
CA THR A 452 -22.16 -5.30 3.34
C THR A 452 -21.99 -5.13 1.82
N ASP A 453 -22.63 -4.09 1.26
CA ASP A 453 -22.45 -3.71 -0.15
C ASP A 453 -21.25 -2.76 -0.36
N THR A 454 -20.37 -2.66 0.62
CA THR A 454 -19.25 -1.72 0.60
C THR A 454 -18.16 -2.18 -0.35
N ASN A 455 -17.75 -1.29 -1.26
CA ASN A 455 -16.60 -1.47 -2.12
C ASN A 455 -15.38 -0.76 -1.52
N VAL A 456 -14.35 -1.51 -1.15
CA VAL A 456 -13.13 -0.94 -0.56
C VAL A 456 -12.33 -0.05 -1.52
N HIS A 457 -12.52 -0.19 -2.83
CA HIS A 457 -11.88 0.66 -3.85
C HIS A 457 -12.35 2.13 -3.73
N ASP A 458 -13.52 2.37 -3.15
CA ASP A 458 -14.08 3.71 -2.97
C ASP A 458 -13.43 4.46 -1.79
N PHE A 459 -12.60 3.80 -0.98
CA PHE A 459 -11.93 4.42 0.17
C PHE A 459 -10.76 5.32 -0.24
N GLN A 460 -11.00 6.25 -1.17
CA GLN A 460 -10.01 7.25 -1.56
C GLN A 460 -9.63 8.16 -0.38
N PRO A 461 -8.35 8.55 -0.22
CA PRO A 461 -7.92 9.48 0.82
C PRO A 461 -8.60 10.85 0.70
N TYR A 462 -8.75 11.33 -0.52
CA TYR A 462 -9.39 12.60 -0.89
C TYR A 462 -9.91 12.52 -2.33
N ASP A 463 -10.74 13.48 -2.75
CA ASP A 463 -11.15 13.58 -4.17
C ASP A 463 -9.93 13.98 -5.00
N PRO A 464 -9.50 13.19 -6.01
CA PRO A 464 -8.36 13.52 -6.86
C PRO A 464 -8.47 14.86 -7.59
N LYS A 465 -9.65 15.46 -7.63
CA LYS A 465 -9.90 16.79 -8.20
C LYS A 465 -9.80 17.92 -7.17
N ASP A 466 -9.73 17.58 -5.89
CA ASP A 466 -9.58 18.56 -4.82
C ASP A 466 -8.11 18.90 -4.59
N SER A 467 -7.70 20.10 -5.01
CA SER A 467 -6.33 20.60 -4.82
C SER A 467 -5.94 20.78 -3.35
N GLU A 468 -6.91 20.87 -2.44
CA GLU A 468 -6.67 20.99 -1.00
C GLU A 468 -6.50 19.63 -0.32
N CYS A 469 -6.71 18.53 -1.04
CA CYS A 469 -6.62 17.16 -0.55
C CYS A 469 -7.45 16.93 0.74
N THR A 470 -8.67 17.49 0.78
CA THR A 470 -9.57 17.39 1.94
C THR A 470 -9.94 15.93 2.18
N PRO A 471 -9.68 15.38 3.38
CA PRO A 471 -9.98 13.99 3.66
C PRO A 471 -11.45 13.64 3.44
N LEU A 472 -11.71 12.56 2.69
CA LEU A 472 -13.07 12.06 2.48
C LEU A 472 -13.54 11.23 3.67
N ILE A 473 -14.79 11.47 4.07
CA ILE A 473 -15.47 10.62 5.05
C ILE A 473 -16.29 9.57 4.28
N HIS A 474 -15.93 8.31 4.48
CA HIS A 474 -16.64 7.16 3.92
C HIS A 474 -17.58 6.57 4.97
N THR A 475 -18.66 5.92 4.52
CA THR A 475 -19.61 5.26 5.42
C THR A 475 -19.82 3.83 4.99
N ILE A 476 -19.55 2.89 5.90
CA ILE A 476 -19.93 1.48 5.79
C ILE A 476 -21.30 1.33 6.42
N LYS A 477 -22.28 0.86 5.64
CA LYS A 477 -23.66 0.65 6.11
C LYS A 477 -23.95 -0.84 6.23
N GLY A 478 -24.45 -1.25 7.39
CA GLY A 478 -24.95 -2.59 7.62
C GLY A 478 -26.38 -2.55 8.13
N LYS A 479 -27.27 -3.29 7.46
CA LYS A 479 -28.65 -3.46 7.88
C LYS A 479 -28.97 -4.94 7.81
N PHE A 480 -29.18 -5.55 8.98
CA PHE A 480 -29.39 -7.00 9.04
C PHE A 480 -30.35 -7.40 10.15
N THR A 481 -31.01 -8.52 9.95
CA THR A 481 -31.84 -9.15 10.97
C THR A 481 -30.98 -10.04 11.85
N VAL A 482 -31.01 -9.81 13.16
CA VAL A 482 -30.38 -10.70 14.14
C VAL A 482 -30.99 -12.11 13.97
N PRO A 483 -30.20 -13.19 13.80
CA PRO A 483 -30.73 -14.54 13.60
C PRO A 483 -31.68 -14.94 14.71
N GLN A 484 -32.76 -15.65 14.36
CA GLN A 484 -33.81 -16.04 15.34
C GLN A 484 -33.32 -17.08 16.36
N ASP A 485 -32.32 -17.87 15.98
CA ASP A 485 -31.67 -18.90 16.79
C ASP A 485 -30.47 -18.37 17.58
N LEU A 486 -30.15 -17.07 17.45
CA LEU A 486 -29.08 -16.47 18.24
C LEU A 486 -29.52 -16.39 19.71
N ALA A 487 -28.70 -16.94 20.60
CA ALA A 487 -28.98 -16.94 22.02
C ALA A 487 -28.99 -15.50 22.59
N ALA A 488 -29.82 -15.26 23.60
CA ALA A 488 -29.73 -14.02 24.36
C ALA A 488 -28.40 -13.96 25.11
N GLY A 489 -27.77 -12.79 25.16
CA GLY A 489 -26.47 -12.61 25.82
C GLY A 489 -25.68 -11.44 25.27
N THR A 490 -24.45 -11.34 25.72
CA THR A 490 -23.49 -10.29 25.35
C THR A 490 -22.72 -10.69 24.09
N TYR A 491 -22.70 -9.83 23.09
CA TYR A 491 -21.98 -10.04 21.82
C TYR A 491 -21.03 -8.88 21.55
N LYS A 492 -19.81 -9.20 21.08
CA LYS A 492 -18.96 -8.19 20.45
C LYS A 492 -19.49 -7.91 19.05
N VAL A 493 -19.60 -6.64 18.68
CA VAL A 493 -19.86 -6.17 17.32
C VAL A 493 -18.51 -5.81 16.71
N GLY A 494 -18.20 -6.35 15.56
CA GLY A 494 -16.92 -6.11 14.89
C GLY A 494 -17.06 -5.73 13.43
N LEU A 495 -15.98 -5.10 12.91
CA LEU A 495 -15.72 -4.90 11.50
C LEU A 495 -14.65 -5.90 11.07
N TRP A 496 -14.97 -6.75 10.12
CA TRP A 496 -14.08 -7.73 9.53
C TRP A 496 -13.93 -7.49 8.04
N ILE A 497 -12.70 -7.24 7.61
CA ILE A 497 -12.34 -6.96 6.22
C ILE A 497 -11.25 -7.97 5.83
N PRO A 498 -11.61 -9.21 5.46
CA PRO A 498 -10.67 -10.27 5.08
C PRO A 498 -10.13 -10.08 3.67
N ASP A 499 -9.21 -10.97 3.28
CA ASP A 499 -8.81 -11.13 1.88
C ASP A 499 -9.98 -11.61 1.01
N GLY A 500 -10.01 -11.17 -0.24
CA GLY A 500 -11.06 -11.56 -1.20
C GLY A 500 -10.91 -12.97 -1.75
N SER A 501 -9.75 -13.63 -1.55
CA SER A 501 -9.57 -15.01 -2.01
C SER A 501 -10.08 -16.02 -1.00
N GLU A 502 -10.77 -17.08 -1.48
CA GLU A 502 -11.26 -18.15 -0.61
C GLU A 502 -10.15 -18.84 0.19
N ARG A 503 -8.91 -18.88 -0.34
CA ARG A 503 -7.77 -19.52 0.32
C ARG A 503 -7.25 -18.72 1.51
N LEU A 504 -7.34 -17.38 1.47
CA LEU A 504 -6.78 -16.48 2.49
C LEU A 504 -7.86 -15.80 3.33
N LYS A 505 -9.14 -15.90 2.95
CA LYS A 505 -10.26 -15.27 3.65
C LYS A 505 -10.25 -15.54 5.16
N TYR A 506 -10.04 -16.79 5.52
CA TYR A 506 -9.99 -17.23 6.92
C TYR A 506 -8.54 -17.37 7.42
N ASN A 507 -7.79 -16.27 7.30
CA ASN A 507 -6.50 -16.08 7.95
C ASN A 507 -6.44 -14.65 8.50
N SER A 508 -6.39 -14.51 9.81
CA SER A 508 -6.43 -13.23 10.52
C SER A 508 -5.33 -12.25 10.09
N ARG A 509 -4.21 -12.76 9.58
CA ARG A 509 -3.07 -11.97 9.12
C ARG A 509 -3.32 -11.26 7.78
N TYR A 510 -4.27 -11.75 6.99
CA TYR A 510 -4.71 -11.09 5.75
C TYR A 510 -5.97 -10.23 5.95
N ALA A 511 -6.47 -10.12 7.18
CA ALA A 511 -7.54 -9.19 7.52
C ALA A 511 -6.99 -7.79 7.81
N ILE A 512 -7.77 -6.77 7.48
CA ILE A 512 -7.36 -5.37 7.62
C ILE A 512 -7.66 -4.86 9.02
N ARG A 513 -6.62 -4.38 9.70
CA ARG A 513 -6.70 -3.70 10.98
C ARG A 513 -6.80 -2.19 10.79
N CYS A 514 -7.78 -1.57 11.43
CA CYS A 514 -7.96 -0.11 11.40
C CYS A 514 -6.95 0.62 12.29
N ALA A 515 -6.64 1.86 11.90
CA ALA A 515 -5.63 2.70 12.54
C ALA A 515 -6.21 3.47 13.72
N ASN A 516 -6.78 2.77 14.69
CA ASN A 516 -7.40 3.35 15.88
C ASN A 516 -6.68 2.91 17.15
N GLY A 517 -6.45 3.87 18.05
CA GLY A 517 -5.99 3.59 19.40
C GLY A 517 -7.14 3.12 20.29
N ASP A 518 -6.84 2.36 21.35
CA ASP A 518 -7.77 1.82 22.33
C ASP A 518 -8.87 0.90 21.74
N MET A 519 -8.74 0.49 20.48
CA MET A 519 -9.63 -0.46 19.84
C MET A 519 -9.06 -1.87 19.95
N GLU A 520 -9.86 -2.81 20.44
CA GLU A 520 -9.47 -4.21 20.51
C GLU A 520 -9.34 -4.78 19.10
N TRP A 521 -8.19 -5.39 18.81
CA TRP A 521 -8.01 -6.29 17.69
C TRP A 521 -8.22 -7.73 18.19
N TRP A 522 -9.33 -8.34 17.82
CA TRP A 522 -9.67 -9.67 18.24
C TRP A 522 -9.25 -10.71 17.21
N ASN A 523 -8.47 -11.70 17.63
CA ASN A 523 -8.17 -12.89 16.85
C ASN A 523 -8.96 -14.08 17.41
N SER A 524 -9.59 -14.88 16.52
CA SER A 524 -10.15 -16.16 16.93
C SER A 524 -9.05 -17.13 17.36
N SER A 525 -9.40 -18.09 18.21
CA SER A 525 -8.43 -19.06 18.77
C SER A 525 -7.76 -19.95 17.72
N ASP A 526 -8.40 -20.10 16.56
CA ASP A 526 -7.91 -20.83 15.38
C ASP A 526 -7.21 -19.92 14.35
N ASN A 527 -7.05 -18.61 14.65
CA ASN A 527 -6.50 -17.58 13.76
C ASN A 527 -7.25 -17.38 12.44
N ASN A 528 -8.49 -17.84 12.34
CA ASN A 528 -9.29 -17.64 11.12
C ASN A 528 -9.79 -16.20 10.96
N TYR A 529 -10.07 -15.52 12.09
CA TYR A 529 -10.63 -14.16 12.07
C TYR A 529 -9.69 -13.18 12.74
N GLY A 530 -9.48 -12.03 12.09
CA GLY A 530 -8.90 -10.83 12.67
C GLY A 530 -9.93 -9.70 12.56
N VAL A 531 -10.47 -9.25 13.69
CA VAL A 531 -11.64 -8.37 13.74
C VAL A 531 -11.37 -7.11 14.53
N ASN A 532 -11.73 -5.96 13.98
CA ASN A 532 -11.77 -4.68 14.68
C ASN A 532 -13.03 -4.61 15.54
N ILE A 533 -12.90 -4.67 16.87
CA ILE A 533 -14.06 -4.65 17.76
C ILE A 533 -14.55 -3.22 17.92
N LEU A 534 -15.81 -2.99 17.54
CA LEU A 534 -16.44 -1.69 17.50
C LEU A 534 -17.23 -1.39 18.79
N ALA A 535 -17.90 -2.40 19.32
CA ALA A 535 -18.83 -2.25 20.46
C ALA A 535 -19.16 -3.59 21.10
N THR A 536 -19.86 -3.50 22.23
CA THR A 536 -20.59 -4.62 22.84
C THR A 536 -22.09 -4.34 22.78
N LEU A 537 -22.87 -5.36 22.43
CA LEU A 537 -24.33 -5.34 22.41
C LEU A 537 -24.91 -6.46 23.27
N GLU A 538 -25.97 -6.13 24.01
CA GLU A 538 -26.82 -7.10 24.68
C GLU A 538 -27.93 -7.53 23.73
N ILE A 539 -27.92 -8.77 23.28
CA ILE A 539 -29.00 -9.35 22.48
C ILE A 539 -30.06 -9.89 23.44
N SER A 540 -31.25 -9.29 23.41
CA SER A 540 -32.37 -9.75 24.22
C SER A 540 -33.09 -10.94 23.56
N PRO A 541 -33.76 -11.80 24.36
CA PRO A 541 -34.64 -12.80 23.80
C PRO A 541 -35.77 -12.13 23.02
N ARG A 542 -36.42 -12.89 22.17
CA ARG A 542 -37.53 -12.46 21.29
C ARG A 542 -38.69 -11.87 22.06
#